data_11b1ffb66d59de1cb2737d0ff2ebb05e
#
_entry.id   11b1ffb66d59de1cb2737d0ff2ebb05e
#
_cell.length_a   1.000
_cell.length_b   1.000
_cell.length_c   1.000
_cell.angle_alpha   90.00
_cell.angle_beta   90.00
_cell.angle_gamma   90.00
#
_symmetry.space_group_name_H-M   'P 1'
#
loop_
_entity.id
_entity.type
_entity.pdbx_description
1 polymer ?
#
loop_
_entity_poly.entity_id
_entity_poly.type
_entity_poly.pdbx_seq_one_letter_code
_entity_poly.pdbx_strand_id
1 'polypeptide(L)'
;MKQTSLMLSMIIPGPDSLGNDVDVYLQPLIDEVLQLWKGVETFDASSKMEFPLRAALLWTINDFPALAYLYGWSTGGTYACPSCGPAAKSFHLKKGNKMCYMGHRRWLPQHHQYRRQRKLFDGTVETGLAPETMSGTTVLGMLEGKEFVLGKKVPTTKQSNKDVEVESVKKRKRSSGEKKNQTKGSSGKEKKPEDWLKKRSIFFKLPYWEHNKLRHNLDVMHLEKNVCENFIGTLLDILGKTKDGLNARLDLVQLGVRENLHPIVDSEGKQSIPDAPFTMTRAQKEILCSVIQNLRTPDGYASNISRCVNMKDCTLNGLKSHDDHVLLQDILPVALRSCYPSKEVMKIVVQLANFFKMLCSKVVDLSELDKLQESIVMTLCDMERIFVPSFFTVSVHLMVHLVEEVKLGGPVQYRWMYPMERYAAAFYFNYHFLFLTTYI
;
A
#
# COMPACT_ATOMS: atom_id res chain seq x y z
N MET A 1 20.92 -6.48 -6.32
CA MET A 1 21.91 -5.54 -5.74
C MET A 1 22.96 -6.35 -5.04
N LYS A 2 24.24 -6.06 -5.26
CA LYS A 2 25.32 -6.75 -4.55
C LYS A 2 25.41 -6.19 -3.12
N GLN A 3 25.80 -7.02 -2.15
CA GLN A 3 25.96 -6.63 -0.74
C GLN A 3 26.91 -5.45 -0.56
N THR A 4 27.93 -5.36 -1.40
CA THR A 4 28.93 -4.29 -1.43
C THR A 4 28.37 -2.91 -1.82
N SER A 5 27.13 -2.86 -2.35
CA SER A 5 26.45 -1.60 -2.72
C SER A 5 25.50 -1.09 -1.65
N LEU A 6 25.45 -1.73 -0.48
CA LEU A 6 24.64 -1.32 0.66
C LEU A 6 25.56 -0.80 1.77
N MET A 7 25.30 0.42 2.21
CA MET A 7 25.99 1.03 3.34
C MET A 7 24.98 1.30 4.46
N LEU A 8 25.24 0.73 5.64
CA LEU A 8 24.47 1.03 6.84
C LEU A 8 24.90 2.39 7.37
N SER A 9 24.03 3.38 7.31
CA SER A 9 24.33 4.72 7.78
C SER A 9 23.90 4.94 9.23
N MET A 10 22.81 4.30 9.68
CA MET A 10 22.27 4.52 11.01
C MET A 10 21.50 3.33 11.53
N ILE A 11 21.62 3.09 12.85
CA ILE A 11 20.78 2.19 13.62
C ILE A 11 20.07 3.03 14.69
N ILE A 12 18.76 2.97 14.72
CA ILE A 12 17.95 3.69 15.70
C ILE A 12 17.37 2.66 16.68
N PRO A 13 17.63 2.79 17.99
CA PRO A 13 17.13 1.82 18.97
C PRO A 13 15.58 1.84 19.04
N GLY A 14 14.99 0.62 19.02
CA GLY A 14 13.56 0.38 19.23
C GLY A 14 13.24 0.14 20.72
N PRO A 15 12.04 -0.33 21.09
CA PRO A 15 11.00 -0.90 20.22
C PRO A 15 9.93 0.08 19.73
N ASP A 16 9.89 1.30 20.26
CA ASP A 16 8.82 2.25 19.95
C ASP A 16 9.00 2.88 18.55
N SER A 17 7.87 3.04 17.84
CA SER A 17 7.87 3.78 16.57
C SER A 17 8.24 5.24 16.78
N LEU A 18 9.18 5.75 15.99
CA LEU A 18 9.67 7.14 16.07
C LEU A 18 8.60 8.15 15.59
N GLY A 19 7.66 7.73 14.77
CA GLY A 19 6.70 8.64 14.18
C GLY A 19 7.37 9.79 13.44
N ASN A 20 6.88 11.01 13.68
CA ASN A 20 7.44 12.22 13.06
C ASN A 20 8.84 12.61 13.61
N ASP A 21 9.24 12.07 14.75
CA ASP A 21 10.54 12.36 15.38
C ASP A 21 11.72 11.73 14.61
N VAL A 22 11.43 10.90 13.59
CA VAL A 22 12.46 10.37 12.68
C VAL A 22 13.33 11.47 12.07
N ASP A 23 12.81 12.69 11.90
CA ASP A 23 13.55 13.82 11.34
C ASP A 23 14.75 14.25 12.22
N VAL A 24 14.66 14.08 13.54
CA VAL A 24 15.76 14.36 14.46
C VAL A 24 16.94 13.43 14.17
N TYR A 25 16.65 12.16 13.94
CA TYR A 25 17.67 11.16 13.62
C TYR A 25 18.22 11.31 12.19
N LEU A 26 17.40 11.80 11.26
CA LEU A 26 17.83 12.04 9.88
C LEU A 26 18.66 13.31 9.70
N GLN A 27 18.66 14.23 10.68
CA GLN A 27 19.37 15.51 10.54
C GLN A 27 20.86 15.35 10.21
N PRO A 28 21.66 14.49 10.90
CA PRO A 28 23.05 14.28 10.53
C PRO A 28 23.25 13.83 9.08
N LEU A 29 22.41 12.92 8.61
CA LEU A 29 22.42 12.46 7.21
C LEU A 29 22.17 13.61 6.23
N ILE A 30 21.20 14.47 6.53
CA ILE A 30 20.88 15.63 5.68
C ILE A 30 22.06 16.61 5.65
N ASP A 31 22.73 16.82 6.78
CA ASP A 31 23.88 17.71 6.87
C ASP A 31 25.07 17.17 6.04
N GLU A 32 25.34 15.88 6.10
CA GLU A 32 26.37 15.21 5.28
C GLU A 32 26.03 15.28 3.78
N VAL A 33 24.80 15.00 3.39
CA VAL A 33 24.36 15.07 1.99
C VAL A 33 24.44 16.50 1.46
N LEU A 34 24.18 17.54 2.29
CA LEU A 34 24.36 18.93 1.91
C LEU A 34 25.82 19.31 1.68
N GLN A 35 26.77 18.74 2.45
CA GLN A 35 28.21 18.91 2.23
C GLN A 35 28.62 18.23 0.93
N LEU A 36 28.23 16.99 0.73
CA LEU A 36 28.51 16.23 -0.49
C LEU A 36 27.88 16.88 -1.74
N TRP A 37 26.71 17.51 -1.61
CA TRP A 37 26.11 18.26 -2.72
C TRP A 37 27.00 19.43 -3.19
N LYS A 38 27.65 20.12 -2.26
CA LYS A 38 28.60 21.22 -2.55
C LYS A 38 29.93 20.69 -3.09
N GLY A 39 30.32 19.51 -2.69
CA GLY A 39 31.60 18.88 -2.99
C GLY A 39 32.52 18.86 -1.77
N VAL A 40 33.11 17.71 -1.51
CA VAL A 40 34.10 17.49 -0.46
C VAL A 40 35.43 17.09 -1.12
N GLU A 41 36.46 17.84 -0.88
CA GLU A 41 37.81 17.51 -1.41
C GLU A 41 38.21 16.14 -0.90
N THR A 42 38.49 15.24 -1.85
CA THR A 42 38.73 13.82 -1.60
C THR A 42 39.93 13.35 -2.44
N PHE A 43 40.77 12.55 -1.83
CA PHE A 43 41.95 11.97 -2.53
C PHE A 43 41.56 10.62 -3.14
N ASP A 44 41.73 10.49 -4.46
CA ASP A 44 41.63 9.20 -5.16
C ASP A 44 42.98 8.47 -5.11
N ALA A 45 43.02 7.39 -4.35
CA ALA A 45 44.21 6.56 -4.20
C ALA A 45 44.63 5.85 -5.51
N SER A 46 43.72 5.66 -6.46
CA SER A 46 44.00 5.01 -7.74
C SER A 46 44.67 5.98 -8.72
N SER A 47 44.08 7.16 -8.92
CA SER A 47 44.62 8.19 -9.80
C SER A 47 45.69 9.07 -9.12
N LYS A 48 45.78 9.02 -7.78
CA LYS A 48 46.61 9.88 -6.92
C LYS A 48 46.32 11.38 -7.11
N MET A 49 45.06 11.70 -7.38
CA MET A 49 44.60 13.06 -7.59
C MET A 49 43.57 13.44 -6.54
N GLU A 50 43.51 14.72 -6.20
CA GLU A 50 42.42 15.30 -5.44
C GLU A 50 41.27 15.69 -6.37
N PHE A 51 40.05 15.46 -5.93
CA PHE A 51 38.83 15.83 -6.65
C PHE A 51 37.67 16.17 -5.68
N PRO A 52 36.74 17.03 -6.07
CA PRO A 52 35.55 17.30 -5.26
C PRO A 52 34.55 16.17 -5.40
N LEU A 53 34.47 15.28 -4.38
CA LEU A 53 33.46 14.24 -4.30
C LEU A 53 32.10 14.85 -4.10
N ARG A 54 31.17 14.59 -5.02
CA ARG A 54 29.78 15.05 -4.96
C ARG A 54 28.84 13.88 -4.93
N ALA A 55 27.80 13.98 -4.09
CA ALA A 55 26.73 12.99 -4.03
C ALA A 55 25.37 13.66 -3.78
N ALA A 56 24.33 12.95 -4.17
CA ALA A 56 22.94 13.36 -3.96
C ALA A 56 22.09 12.16 -3.55
N LEU A 57 21.15 12.40 -2.66
CA LEU A 57 20.10 11.42 -2.35
C LEU A 57 19.07 11.46 -3.48
N LEU A 58 18.93 10.37 -4.23
CA LEU A 58 18.00 10.32 -5.37
C LEU A 58 16.55 10.11 -4.92
N TRP A 59 16.32 9.14 -4.02
CA TRP A 59 15.00 8.80 -3.48
C TRP A 59 15.11 8.04 -2.16
N THR A 60 13.98 7.85 -1.50
CA THR A 60 13.88 6.94 -0.36
C THR A 60 13.12 5.67 -0.77
N ILE A 61 13.42 4.54 -0.10
CA ILE A 61 12.76 3.25 -0.28
C ILE A 61 12.22 2.83 1.08
N ASN A 62 10.91 2.64 1.18
CA ASN A 62 10.27 2.34 2.46
C ASN A 62 8.98 1.55 2.26
N ASP A 63 8.54 0.86 3.29
CA ASP A 63 7.18 0.35 3.35
C ASP A 63 6.17 1.53 3.43
N PHE A 64 4.90 1.25 3.18
CA PHE A 64 3.87 2.28 3.11
C PHE A 64 3.63 3.01 4.44
N PRO A 65 3.69 2.37 5.63
CA PRO A 65 3.68 3.05 6.92
C PRO A 65 4.87 3.99 7.14
N ALA A 66 6.10 3.56 6.86
CA ALA A 66 7.28 4.41 7.02
C ALA A 66 7.30 5.58 6.04
N LEU A 67 6.76 5.40 4.83
CA LEU A 67 6.55 6.48 3.87
C LEU A 67 5.79 7.65 4.49
N ALA A 68 4.76 7.38 5.31
CA ALA A 68 4.01 8.43 5.98
C ALA A 68 4.88 9.34 6.84
N TYR A 69 5.84 8.75 7.54
CA TYR A 69 6.75 9.49 8.42
C TYR A 69 7.85 10.24 7.68
N LEU A 70 8.32 9.70 6.56
CA LEU A 70 9.38 10.33 5.76
C LEU A 70 8.84 11.42 4.83
N TYR A 71 7.72 11.16 4.17
CA TYR A 71 7.08 12.10 3.27
C TYR A 71 6.27 13.19 4.00
N GLY A 72 5.77 12.86 5.20
CA GLY A 72 4.84 13.72 5.93
C GLY A 72 3.40 13.67 5.41
N TRP A 73 3.09 12.73 4.52
CA TRP A 73 1.76 12.52 3.93
C TRP A 73 1.00 11.41 4.65
N SER A 74 -0.31 11.55 4.82
CA SER A 74 -1.12 10.50 5.43
C SER A 74 -1.31 9.33 4.46
N THR A 75 -0.88 8.13 4.84
CA THR A 75 -1.07 6.89 4.08
C THR A 75 -2.42 6.20 4.35
N GLY A 76 -3.34 6.89 5.02
CA GLY A 76 -4.71 6.42 5.27
C GLY A 76 -5.74 7.53 5.08
N GLY A 77 -7.01 7.16 4.88
CA GLY A 77 -8.10 8.12 4.67
C GLY A 77 -8.25 8.56 3.22
N THR A 78 -8.99 9.63 2.98
CA THR A 78 -9.45 10.04 1.64
C THR A 78 -8.31 10.27 0.64
N TYR A 79 -7.19 10.82 1.08
CA TYR A 79 -6.08 11.22 0.21
C TYR A 79 -4.83 10.36 0.41
N ALA A 80 -4.98 9.07 0.72
CA ALA A 80 -3.83 8.22 1.05
C ALA A 80 -2.86 7.97 -0.12
N CYS A 81 -3.26 8.20 -1.37
CA CYS A 81 -2.35 8.10 -2.51
C CYS A 81 -1.44 9.34 -2.59
N PRO A 82 -0.11 9.22 -2.38
CA PRO A 82 0.80 10.36 -2.44
C PRO A 82 1.02 10.89 -3.87
N SER A 83 0.78 10.06 -4.88
CA SER A 83 0.92 10.45 -6.28
C SER A 83 -0.27 11.25 -6.78
N CYS A 84 -1.50 10.81 -6.47
CA CYS A 84 -2.72 11.54 -6.83
C CYS A 84 -2.99 12.74 -5.93
N GLY A 85 -2.55 12.71 -4.68
CA GLY A 85 -2.81 13.75 -3.70
C GLY A 85 -4.30 14.07 -3.53
N PRO A 86 -4.69 15.37 -3.53
CA PRO A 86 -6.09 15.80 -3.42
C PRO A 86 -6.99 15.32 -4.57
N ALA A 87 -6.41 14.96 -5.72
CA ALA A 87 -7.14 14.45 -6.88
C ALA A 87 -7.44 12.94 -6.79
N ALA A 88 -7.03 12.26 -5.72
CA ALA A 88 -7.35 10.86 -5.50
C ALA A 88 -8.87 10.64 -5.43
N LYS A 89 -9.40 9.72 -6.24
CA LYS A 89 -10.81 9.34 -6.19
C LYS A 89 -11.00 8.23 -5.17
N SER A 90 -11.51 8.61 -4.00
CA SER A 90 -11.79 7.66 -2.91
C SER A 90 -13.10 8.01 -2.23
N PHE A 91 -13.71 7.03 -1.59
CA PHE A 91 -14.92 7.23 -0.78
C PHE A 91 -14.97 6.25 0.39
N HIS A 92 -15.70 6.62 1.42
CA HIS A 92 -15.88 5.80 2.61
C HIS A 92 -17.07 4.86 2.47
N LEU A 93 -16.81 3.57 2.55
CA LEU A 93 -17.82 2.52 2.57
C LEU A 93 -18.44 2.49 3.97
N LYS A 94 -19.72 2.91 4.07
CA LYS A 94 -20.36 3.13 5.39
C LYS A 94 -20.65 1.84 6.13
N LYS A 95 -20.99 0.76 5.43
CA LYS A 95 -21.31 -0.54 6.04
C LYS A 95 -20.03 -1.32 6.37
N GLY A 96 -19.07 -1.32 5.45
CA GLY A 96 -17.75 -1.93 5.65
C GLY A 96 -16.81 -1.12 6.53
N ASN A 97 -17.13 0.15 6.82
CA ASN A 97 -16.34 1.10 7.61
C ASN A 97 -14.87 1.17 7.16
N LYS A 98 -14.64 1.32 5.87
CA LYS A 98 -13.30 1.41 5.28
C LYS A 98 -13.27 2.33 4.06
N MET A 99 -12.09 2.83 3.75
CA MET A 99 -11.85 3.61 2.53
C MET A 99 -11.74 2.69 1.31
N CYS A 100 -12.26 3.17 0.20
CA CYS A 100 -12.23 2.54 -1.11
C CYS A 100 -11.62 3.52 -2.12
N TYR A 101 -10.72 3.01 -2.99
CA TYR A 101 -10.02 3.79 -4.00
C TYR A 101 -10.30 3.21 -5.38
N MET A 102 -11.40 3.67 -5.97
CA MET A 102 -11.84 3.33 -7.32
C MET A 102 -11.62 4.51 -8.28
N GLY A 103 -12.09 4.38 -9.51
CA GLY A 103 -12.03 5.45 -10.51
C GLY A 103 -10.86 5.32 -11.46
N HIS A 104 -10.35 4.10 -11.66
CA HIS A 104 -9.28 3.81 -12.62
C HIS A 104 -9.69 4.10 -14.07
N ARG A 105 -11.01 4.23 -14.35
CA ARG A 105 -11.53 4.70 -15.62
C ARG A 105 -11.00 6.08 -16.05
N ARG A 106 -10.48 6.89 -15.13
CA ARG A 106 -9.87 8.20 -15.43
C ARG A 106 -8.61 8.11 -16.29
N TRP A 107 -7.92 6.97 -16.27
CA TRP A 107 -6.72 6.69 -17.09
C TRP A 107 -7.06 6.14 -18.48
N LEU A 108 -8.31 5.74 -18.72
CA LEU A 108 -8.77 5.31 -20.05
C LEU A 108 -8.94 6.50 -20.99
N PRO A 109 -8.86 6.31 -22.32
CA PRO A 109 -9.22 7.33 -23.30
C PRO A 109 -10.63 7.88 -23.06
N GLN A 110 -10.85 9.16 -23.33
CA GLN A 110 -12.12 9.84 -23.01
C GLN A 110 -13.34 9.18 -23.67
N HIS A 111 -13.18 8.62 -24.87
CA HIS A 111 -14.24 7.94 -25.62
C HIS A 111 -14.43 6.48 -25.22
N HIS A 112 -13.61 5.91 -24.32
CA HIS A 112 -13.68 4.51 -23.94
C HIS A 112 -15.04 4.17 -23.31
N GLN A 113 -15.66 3.06 -23.76
CA GLN A 113 -17.02 2.66 -23.35
C GLN A 113 -17.19 2.51 -21.81
N TYR A 114 -16.16 2.07 -21.07
CA TYR A 114 -16.24 1.90 -19.61
C TYR A 114 -16.51 3.21 -18.88
N ARG A 115 -16.08 4.35 -19.41
CA ARG A 115 -16.36 5.65 -18.80
C ARG A 115 -17.85 5.97 -18.70
N ARG A 116 -18.67 5.46 -19.61
CA ARG A 116 -20.12 5.65 -19.65
C ARG A 116 -20.90 4.61 -18.84
N GLN A 117 -20.30 3.46 -18.56
CA GLN A 117 -20.94 2.38 -17.80
C GLN A 117 -21.00 2.77 -16.31
N ARG A 118 -22.20 3.00 -15.81
CA ARG A 118 -22.45 3.46 -14.44
C ARG A 118 -22.64 2.30 -13.47
N LYS A 119 -23.59 1.40 -13.79
CA LYS A 119 -24.03 0.32 -12.89
C LYS A 119 -22.98 -0.75 -12.59
N LEU A 120 -21.99 -0.91 -13.47
CA LEU A 120 -20.91 -1.89 -13.30
C LEU A 120 -19.75 -1.36 -12.46
N PHE A 121 -19.70 -0.05 -12.18
CA PHE A 121 -18.63 0.61 -11.45
C PHE A 121 -19.14 1.24 -10.14
N ASP A 122 -19.07 2.54 -10.04
CA ASP A 122 -19.40 3.33 -8.85
C ASP A 122 -20.74 4.10 -8.95
N GLY A 123 -21.56 3.79 -9.94
CA GLY A 123 -22.84 4.45 -10.19
C GLY A 123 -22.73 5.76 -10.98
N THR A 124 -21.53 6.24 -11.31
CA THR A 124 -21.32 7.52 -12.00
C THR A 124 -20.76 7.35 -13.41
N VAL A 125 -20.96 8.35 -14.26
CA VAL A 125 -20.20 8.51 -15.52
C VAL A 125 -18.85 9.11 -15.18
N GLU A 126 -17.77 8.57 -15.74
CA GLU A 126 -16.43 9.10 -15.47
C GLU A 126 -16.04 10.12 -16.55
N THR A 127 -15.96 11.38 -16.17
CA THR A 127 -15.57 12.49 -17.05
C THR A 127 -14.18 13.05 -16.72
N GLY A 128 -13.65 12.74 -15.53
CA GLY A 128 -12.36 13.23 -15.05
C GLY A 128 -11.17 12.68 -15.84
N LEU A 129 -10.09 13.43 -15.87
CA LEU A 129 -8.81 12.97 -16.42
C LEU A 129 -8.00 12.25 -15.34
N ALA A 130 -7.01 11.47 -15.74
CA ALA A 130 -6.01 10.94 -14.85
C ALA A 130 -5.34 12.09 -14.09
N PRO A 131 -5.17 11.98 -12.75
CA PRO A 131 -4.48 13.02 -12.01
C PRO A 131 -2.99 13.05 -12.38
N GLU A 132 -2.45 14.25 -12.45
CA GLU A 132 -1.01 14.44 -12.56
C GLU A 132 -0.33 14.07 -11.23
N THR A 133 0.86 13.51 -11.32
CA THR A 133 1.67 13.19 -10.13
C THR A 133 2.08 14.48 -9.44
N MET A 134 1.88 14.54 -8.12
CA MET A 134 2.20 15.73 -7.32
C MET A 134 3.68 16.08 -7.35
N SER A 135 4.00 17.29 -7.81
CA SER A 135 5.36 17.82 -7.77
C SER A 135 5.77 18.19 -6.33
N GLY A 136 7.09 18.29 -6.08
CA GLY A 136 7.58 18.80 -4.81
C GLY A 136 7.20 20.26 -4.56
N THR A 137 7.18 21.08 -5.60
CA THR A 137 6.72 22.47 -5.55
C THR A 137 5.25 22.55 -5.12
N THR A 138 4.38 21.69 -5.68
CA THR A 138 2.97 21.61 -5.26
C THR A 138 2.85 21.27 -3.78
N VAL A 139 3.63 20.28 -3.30
CA VAL A 139 3.63 19.89 -1.88
C VAL A 139 4.11 21.04 -1.00
N LEU A 140 5.18 21.75 -1.38
CA LEU A 140 5.67 22.92 -0.63
C LEU A 140 4.63 24.03 -0.56
N GLY A 141 3.96 24.36 -1.66
CA GLY A 141 2.87 25.33 -1.67
C GLY A 141 1.72 24.97 -0.72
N MET A 142 1.40 23.68 -0.59
CA MET A 142 0.40 23.20 0.38
C MET A 142 0.87 23.31 1.84
N LEU A 143 2.17 23.45 2.08
CA LEU A 143 2.78 23.58 3.41
C LEU A 143 2.97 25.04 3.84
N GLU A 144 2.81 26.00 2.94
CA GLU A 144 2.97 27.43 3.24
C GLU A 144 2.02 27.87 4.36
N GLY A 145 2.54 28.65 5.29
CA GLY A 145 1.78 29.16 6.44
C GLY A 145 1.37 28.12 7.48
N LYS A 146 1.86 26.87 7.38
CA LYS A 146 1.55 25.84 8.36
C LYS A 146 2.70 25.64 9.35
N GLU A 147 2.37 25.67 10.63
CA GLU A 147 3.27 25.29 11.70
C GLU A 147 3.07 23.83 12.06
N PHE A 148 4.16 23.08 12.19
CA PHE A 148 4.16 21.68 12.58
C PHE A 148 4.88 21.52 13.92
N VAL A 149 4.22 20.89 14.87
CA VAL A 149 4.81 20.50 16.14
C VAL A 149 5.46 19.12 15.98
N LEU A 150 6.77 19.06 16.14
CA LEU A 150 7.52 17.80 16.24
C LEU A 150 7.31 17.21 17.63
N GLY A 151 7.35 15.88 17.72
CA GLY A 151 7.19 15.16 18.98
C GLY A 151 5.80 14.56 19.20
N LYS A 152 5.72 13.69 20.22
CA LYS A 152 4.44 13.14 20.67
C LYS A 152 3.60 14.28 21.23
N LYS A 153 2.36 14.45 20.71
CA LYS A 153 1.41 15.38 21.32
C LYS A 153 1.26 15.01 22.79
N VAL A 154 1.75 15.84 23.67
CA VAL A 154 1.40 15.75 25.10
C VAL A 154 -0.12 15.85 25.18
N PRO A 155 -0.83 14.92 25.83
CA PRO A 155 -2.26 15.05 26.00
C PRO A 155 -2.52 16.38 26.70
N THR A 156 -3.17 17.33 26.04
CA THR A 156 -3.67 18.52 26.70
C THR A 156 -4.70 18.07 27.72
N THR A 157 -4.28 17.99 28.95
CA THR A 157 -5.19 17.91 30.10
C THR A 157 -6.11 19.13 29.98
N LYS A 158 -7.36 18.89 29.68
CA LYS A 158 -8.38 19.90 29.79
C LYS A 158 -8.33 20.37 31.23
N GLN A 159 -7.83 21.56 31.48
CA GLN A 159 -8.00 22.25 32.73
C GLN A 159 -9.51 22.42 32.95
N SER A 160 -10.11 21.52 33.69
CA SER A 160 -11.39 21.78 34.34
C SER A 160 -11.05 22.52 35.63
N ASN A 161 -11.31 23.80 35.66
CA ASN A 161 -11.43 24.52 36.91
C ASN A 161 -12.52 23.81 37.75
N LYS A 162 -12.11 23.12 38.76
CA LYS A 162 -12.93 22.85 39.95
C LYS A 162 -12.00 22.74 41.15
N ASP A 163 -12.37 23.51 42.11
CA ASP A 163 -11.73 23.73 43.36
C ASP A 163 -11.49 22.46 44.19
N VAL A 164 -10.50 22.57 45.00
CA VAL A 164 -10.03 21.79 46.10
C VAL A 164 -11.15 21.09 46.88
N GLU A 165 -11.03 19.78 47.10
CA GLU A 165 -11.23 19.14 48.39
C GLU A 165 -10.68 17.69 48.44
N VAL A 166 -9.80 17.53 49.37
CA VAL A 166 -9.28 16.49 50.25
C VAL A 166 -9.75 15.02 50.08
N GLU A 167 -8.72 14.18 49.99
CA GLU A 167 -8.59 12.77 50.41
C GLU A 167 -9.81 11.87 50.65
N SER A 168 -9.83 10.73 50.00
CA SER A 168 -9.82 9.45 50.75
C SER A 168 -9.64 8.21 49.83
N VAL A 169 -8.87 7.31 50.38
CA VAL A 169 -8.56 5.94 49.96
C VAL A 169 -9.82 5.08 49.82
N LYS A 170 -10.02 4.26 48.76
CA LYS A 170 -10.23 2.81 48.90
C LYS A 170 -10.80 2.09 47.64
N LYS A 171 -10.16 0.96 47.39
CA LYS A 171 -10.70 -0.38 47.03
C LYS A 171 -11.25 -0.64 45.62
N ARG A 172 -10.50 -1.51 44.94
CA ARG A 172 -10.92 -2.39 43.84
C ARG A 172 -12.21 -3.13 44.20
N LYS A 173 -13.22 -3.05 43.28
CA LYS A 173 -14.21 -4.10 43.12
C LYS A 173 -14.46 -4.33 41.64
N ARG A 174 -14.29 -5.58 41.22
CA ARG A 174 -14.77 -6.09 39.94
C ARG A 174 -16.30 -6.15 40.00
N SER A 175 -16.98 -5.63 38.99
CA SER A 175 -18.33 -6.06 38.67
C SER A 175 -18.61 -5.87 37.19
N SER A 176 -19.09 -6.92 36.58
CA SER A 176 -19.68 -7.01 35.27
C SER A 176 -20.84 -6.04 35.14
N GLY A 177 -20.89 -5.26 34.05
CA GLY A 177 -22.00 -4.35 33.77
C GLY A 177 -22.04 -3.97 32.31
N GLU A 178 -23.19 -4.21 31.73
CA GLU A 178 -23.58 -4.01 30.34
C GLU A 178 -23.20 -2.62 29.80
N LYS A 179 -22.51 -2.60 28.64
CA LYS A 179 -22.26 -1.36 27.91
C LYS A 179 -23.46 -0.99 27.06
N LYS A 180 -24.23 -0.01 27.51
CA LYS A 180 -25.15 0.75 26.66
C LYS A 180 -24.35 1.53 25.62
N ASN A 181 -24.45 1.14 24.36
CA ASN A 181 -23.94 1.89 23.21
C ASN A 181 -24.74 3.19 23.06
N GLN A 182 -24.19 4.29 23.52
CA GLN A 182 -24.62 5.61 23.06
C GLN A 182 -23.80 5.96 21.80
N THR A 183 -24.43 5.86 20.65
CA THR A 183 -23.95 6.39 19.38
C THR A 183 -23.83 7.92 19.47
N LYS A 184 -22.64 8.41 19.75
CA LYS A 184 -22.30 9.82 19.48
C LYS A 184 -22.14 9.97 17.98
N GLY A 185 -23.13 10.55 17.31
CA GLY A 185 -23.02 11.03 15.95
C GLY A 185 -21.92 12.09 15.86
N SER A 186 -20.75 11.71 15.40
CA SER A 186 -19.74 12.69 14.98
C SER A 186 -20.19 13.24 13.63
N SER A 187 -20.67 14.48 13.58
CA SER A 187 -20.74 15.25 12.34
C SER A 187 -19.30 15.39 11.80
N GLY A 188 -18.92 14.49 10.91
CA GLY A 188 -17.61 14.51 10.29
C GLY A 188 -17.50 15.74 9.41
N LYS A 189 -16.84 16.79 9.90
CA LYS A 189 -16.32 17.85 9.02
C LYS A 189 -15.40 17.16 8.02
N GLU A 190 -15.68 17.28 6.73
CA GLU A 190 -14.75 16.86 5.68
C GLU A 190 -13.41 17.56 5.93
N LYS A 191 -12.35 16.75 6.13
CA LYS A 191 -11.02 17.30 6.31
C LYS A 191 -10.56 17.88 4.98
N LYS A 192 -10.04 19.11 5.01
CA LYS A 192 -9.44 19.73 3.84
C LYS A 192 -8.20 18.94 3.39
N PRO A 193 -7.83 18.97 2.11
CA PRO A 193 -6.62 18.28 1.61
C PRO A 193 -5.36 18.60 2.43
N GLU A 194 -5.24 19.81 2.91
CA GLU A 194 -4.12 20.26 3.72
C GLU A 194 -4.01 19.57 5.09
N ASP A 195 -5.11 19.04 5.63
CA ASP A 195 -5.10 18.29 6.90
C ASP A 195 -4.39 16.93 6.81
N TRP A 196 -4.07 16.48 5.60
CA TRP A 196 -3.38 15.20 5.35
C TRP A 196 -1.87 15.31 5.39
N LEU A 197 -1.33 16.52 5.28
CA LEU A 197 0.07 16.81 5.53
C LEU A 197 0.32 16.89 7.04
N LYS A 198 1.18 16.00 7.54
CA LYS A 198 1.46 15.85 8.98
C LYS A 198 2.68 16.63 9.43
N LYS A 199 3.60 16.89 8.49
CA LYS A 199 4.82 17.65 8.71
C LYS A 199 5.39 18.13 7.37
N ARG A 200 6.34 19.04 7.42
CA ARG A 200 7.25 19.29 6.31
C ARG A 200 8.37 18.26 6.37
N SER A 201 8.52 17.43 5.35
CA SER A 201 9.59 16.45 5.28
C SER A 201 10.96 17.10 5.38
N ILE A 202 11.86 16.53 6.17
CA ILE A 202 13.23 17.04 6.36
C ILE A 202 14.02 17.08 5.04
N PHE A 203 13.71 16.20 4.09
CA PHE A 203 14.35 16.15 2.77
C PHE A 203 14.18 17.44 1.96
N PHE A 204 13.17 18.26 2.24
CA PHE A 204 13.05 19.59 1.63
C PHE A 204 14.13 20.60 2.06
N LYS A 205 15.05 20.23 2.95
CA LYS A 205 16.29 20.97 3.19
C LYS A 205 17.31 20.78 2.05
N LEU A 206 17.19 19.70 1.27
CA LEU A 206 18.02 19.45 0.10
C LEU A 206 17.55 20.32 -1.07
N PRO A 207 18.43 21.16 -1.66
CA PRO A 207 18.02 22.22 -2.61
C PRO A 207 17.40 21.71 -3.91
N TYR A 208 17.65 20.45 -4.26
CA TYR A 208 17.13 19.80 -5.47
C TYR A 208 15.88 18.96 -5.24
N TRP A 209 15.49 18.71 -3.97
CA TRP A 209 14.44 17.73 -3.63
C TRP A 209 13.05 18.11 -4.16
N GLU A 210 12.70 19.39 -4.20
CA GLU A 210 11.43 19.85 -4.74
C GLU A 210 11.28 19.60 -6.24
N HIS A 211 12.40 19.56 -6.97
CA HIS A 211 12.44 19.32 -8.41
C HIS A 211 12.59 17.84 -8.76
N ASN A 212 12.86 16.99 -7.78
CA ASN A 212 12.96 15.56 -7.99
C ASN A 212 11.57 14.95 -8.25
N LYS A 213 11.42 14.32 -9.42
CA LYS A 213 10.14 13.72 -9.84
C LYS A 213 9.81 12.46 -9.05
N LEU A 214 10.81 11.71 -8.60
CA LEU A 214 10.67 10.49 -7.82
C LEU A 214 11.37 10.65 -6.46
N ARG A 215 10.68 11.26 -5.50
CA ARG A 215 11.23 11.55 -4.16
C ARG A 215 11.20 10.35 -3.22
N HIS A 216 10.10 9.62 -3.25
CA HIS A 216 9.82 8.47 -2.40
C HIS A 216 9.25 7.35 -3.26
N ASN A 217 9.96 6.25 -3.38
CA ASN A 217 9.51 5.09 -4.14
C ASN A 217 8.39 4.36 -3.44
N LEU A 218 7.43 3.91 -4.22
CA LEU A 218 6.50 2.88 -3.77
C LEU A 218 7.23 1.53 -3.73
N ASP A 219 7.18 0.85 -2.60
CA ASP A 219 7.79 -0.47 -2.50
C ASP A 219 6.91 -1.52 -3.18
N VAL A 220 7.35 -1.96 -4.36
CA VAL A 220 6.63 -2.93 -5.18
C VAL A 220 6.46 -4.26 -4.44
N MET A 221 7.43 -4.67 -3.62
CA MET A 221 7.36 -5.91 -2.85
C MET A 221 6.14 -5.95 -1.92
N HIS A 222 5.95 -4.90 -1.11
CA HIS A 222 4.80 -4.82 -0.20
C HIS A 222 3.47 -4.59 -0.94
N LEU A 223 3.50 -3.86 -2.06
CA LEU A 223 2.30 -3.68 -2.88
C LEU A 223 1.85 -5.01 -3.49
N GLU A 224 2.76 -5.76 -4.09
CA GLU A 224 2.48 -7.08 -4.66
C GLU A 224 1.96 -8.05 -3.62
N LYS A 225 2.61 -8.12 -2.43
CA LYS A 225 2.15 -8.89 -1.29
C LYS A 225 0.70 -8.55 -0.92
N ASN A 226 0.40 -7.25 -0.72
CA ASN A 226 -0.94 -6.82 -0.33
C ASN A 226 -2.00 -7.16 -1.40
N VAL A 227 -1.64 -7.09 -2.68
CA VAL A 227 -2.51 -7.48 -3.78
C VAL A 227 -2.74 -8.99 -3.77
N CYS A 228 -1.68 -9.79 -3.63
CA CYS A 228 -1.77 -11.24 -3.52
C CYS A 228 -2.65 -11.67 -2.34
N GLU A 229 -2.43 -11.12 -1.15
CA GLU A 229 -3.24 -11.39 0.04
C GLU A 229 -4.71 -11.00 -0.13
N ASN A 230 -5.01 -9.90 -0.82
CA ASN A 230 -6.38 -9.51 -1.14
C ASN A 230 -7.07 -10.54 -2.04
N PHE A 231 -6.36 -11.04 -3.08
CA PHE A 231 -6.87 -12.07 -3.97
C PHE A 231 -7.10 -13.38 -3.24
N ILE A 232 -6.07 -13.92 -2.62
CA ILE A 232 -6.15 -15.20 -1.90
C ILE A 232 -7.19 -15.14 -0.77
N GLY A 233 -7.18 -14.06 0.02
CA GLY A 233 -8.14 -13.87 1.09
C GLY A 233 -9.59 -13.83 0.61
N THR A 234 -9.83 -13.25 -0.58
CA THR A 234 -11.18 -13.14 -1.15
C THR A 234 -11.61 -14.41 -1.87
N LEU A 235 -10.73 -15.04 -2.68
CA LEU A 235 -11.05 -16.28 -3.38
C LEU A 235 -11.30 -17.46 -2.42
N LEU A 236 -10.47 -17.61 -1.40
CA LEU A 236 -10.61 -18.64 -0.38
C LEU A 236 -11.62 -18.26 0.73
N ASP A 237 -12.10 -17.02 0.72
CA ASP A 237 -13.01 -16.48 1.74
C ASP A 237 -12.44 -16.62 3.17
N ILE A 238 -11.17 -16.21 3.34
CA ILE A 238 -10.46 -16.34 4.61
C ILE A 238 -10.99 -15.29 5.59
N LEU A 239 -11.48 -15.73 6.73
CA LEU A 239 -11.99 -14.87 7.79
C LEU A 239 -10.95 -13.80 8.20
N GLY A 240 -11.36 -12.53 8.19
CA GLY A 240 -10.51 -11.38 8.50
C GLY A 240 -9.61 -10.91 7.35
N LYS A 241 -9.43 -11.71 6.28
CA LYS A 241 -8.66 -11.33 5.07
C LYS A 241 -9.55 -11.07 3.87
N THR A 242 -10.69 -11.75 3.77
CA THR A 242 -11.66 -11.57 2.68
C THR A 242 -12.10 -10.10 2.57
N LYS A 243 -12.24 -9.64 1.34
CA LYS A 243 -12.79 -8.31 1.04
C LYS A 243 -14.29 -8.36 0.73
N ASP A 244 -14.86 -9.56 0.65
CA ASP A 244 -16.29 -9.77 0.48
C ASP A 244 -16.95 -10.15 1.81
N GLY A 245 -18.25 -9.94 1.88
CA GLY A 245 -19.07 -10.24 3.05
C GLY A 245 -20.33 -9.40 3.07
N LEU A 246 -21.20 -9.65 4.02
CA LEU A 246 -22.51 -8.98 4.08
C LEU A 246 -22.38 -7.44 4.04
N ASN A 247 -21.46 -6.86 4.82
CA ASN A 247 -21.26 -5.41 4.84
C ASN A 247 -20.78 -4.87 3.48
N ALA A 248 -19.87 -5.58 2.79
CA ALA A 248 -19.43 -5.20 1.47
C ALA A 248 -20.54 -5.23 0.43
N ARG A 249 -21.47 -6.19 0.55
CA ARG A 249 -22.65 -6.30 -0.31
C ARG A 249 -23.71 -5.25 0.03
N LEU A 250 -23.87 -4.88 1.28
CA LEU A 250 -24.72 -3.75 1.70
C LEU A 250 -24.16 -2.40 1.22
N ASP A 251 -22.85 -2.26 1.07
CA ASP A 251 -22.27 -1.07 0.43
C ASP A 251 -22.63 -1.01 -1.07
N LEU A 252 -22.73 -2.15 -1.79
CA LEU A 252 -23.25 -2.18 -3.18
C LEU A 252 -24.70 -1.71 -3.26
N VAL A 253 -25.55 -2.12 -2.29
CA VAL A 253 -26.95 -1.62 -2.19
C VAL A 253 -26.94 -0.10 -2.03
N GLN A 254 -26.09 0.42 -1.13
CA GLN A 254 -26.02 1.86 -0.89
C GLN A 254 -25.54 2.65 -2.12
N LEU A 255 -24.65 2.08 -2.91
CA LEU A 255 -24.13 2.68 -4.16
C LEU A 255 -25.14 2.54 -5.32
N GLY A 256 -26.15 1.67 -5.22
CA GLY A 256 -27.13 1.40 -6.28
C GLY A 256 -26.51 0.73 -7.50
N VAL A 257 -25.51 -0.15 -7.30
CA VAL A 257 -24.77 -0.82 -8.36
C VAL A 257 -24.80 -2.34 -8.18
N ARG A 258 -24.70 -3.08 -9.30
CA ARG A 258 -24.60 -4.55 -9.32
C ARG A 258 -25.68 -5.24 -8.46
N GLU A 259 -26.94 -4.97 -8.79
CA GLU A 259 -28.13 -5.46 -8.06
C GLU A 259 -28.15 -6.99 -7.91
N ASN A 260 -27.59 -7.72 -8.86
CA ASN A 260 -27.45 -9.18 -8.81
C ASN A 260 -26.54 -9.71 -7.69
N LEU A 261 -25.76 -8.83 -7.05
CA LEU A 261 -24.87 -9.15 -5.94
C LEU A 261 -25.41 -8.64 -4.60
N HIS A 262 -26.60 -8.05 -4.57
CA HIS A 262 -27.21 -7.55 -3.33
C HIS A 262 -27.62 -8.72 -2.43
N PRO A 263 -27.53 -8.57 -1.11
CA PRO A 263 -28.01 -9.60 -0.17
C PRO A 263 -29.50 -9.91 -0.39
N ILE A 264 -29.84 -11.17 -0.30
CA ILE A 264 -31.22 -11.67 -0.40
C ILE A 264 -31.71 -11.93 1.02
N VAL A 265 -32.94 -11.45 1.32
CA VAL A 265 -33.62 -11.71 2.59
C VAL A 265 -34.70 -12.77 2.33
N ASP A 266 -34.63 -13.89 3.05
CA ASP A 266 -35.63 -14.94 2.95
C ASP A 266 -36.92 -14.58 3.74
N SER A 267 -37.92 -15.46 3.66
CA SER A 267 -39.19 -15.30 4.36
C SER A 267 -39.09 -15.27 5.90
N GLU A 268 -37.95 -15.77 6.43
CA GLU A 268 -37.69 -15.78 7.87
C GLU A 268 -36.84 -14.57 8.33
N GLY A 269 -36.53 -13.65 7.41
CA GLY A 269 -35.68 -12.47 7.68
C GLY A 269 -34.17 -12.75 7.72
N LYS A 270 -33.72 -13.96 7.35
CA LYS A 270 -32.32 -14.31 7.29
C LYS A 270 -31.72 -13.77 6.00
N GLN A 271 -30.57 -13.08 6.15
CA GLN A 271 -29.82 -12.54 5.02
C GLN A 271 -28.82 -13.54 4.47
N SER A 272 -28.83 -13.75 3.17
CA SER A 272 -27.88 -14.55 2.42
C SER A 272 -27.16 -13.72 1.36
N ILE A 273 -25.94 -14.13 0.99
CA ILE A 273 -25.11 -13.45 0.00
C ILE A 273 -25.11 -14.30 -1.27
N PRO A 274 -25.57 -13.76 -2.41
CA PRO A 274 -25.49 -14.50 -3.67
C PRO A 274 -24.05 -14.68 -4.14
N ASP A 275 -23.80 -15.76 -4.87
CA ASP A 275 -22.49 -16.02 -5.45
C ASP A 275 -22.06 -14.92 -6.41
N ALA A 276 -20.77 -14.56 -6.34
CA ALA A 276 -20.12 -13.63 -7.25
C ALA A 276 -19.22 -14.41 -8.23
N PRO A 277 -18.77 -13.79 -9.34
CA PRO A 277 -17.83 -14.43 -10.27
C PRO A 277 -16.54 -14.94 -9.63
N PHE A 278 -16.15 -14.39 -8.48
CA PHE A 278 -14.98 -14.80 -7.72
C PHE A 278 -15.29 -15.76 -6.56
N THR A 279 -16.56 -16.10 -6.31
CA THR A 279 -16.93 -17.06 -5.26
C THR A 279 -16.52 -18.48 -5.68
N MET A 280 -15.73 -19.13 -4.84
CA MET A 280 -15.30 -20.51 -5.04
C MET A 280 -16.10 -21.47 -4.16
N THR A 281 -16.56 -22.56 -4.73
CA THR A 281 -17.15 -23.67 -3.97
C THR A 281 -16.11 -24.33 -3.06
N ARG A 282 -16.56 -25.06 -2.05
CA ARG A 282 -15.66 -25.80 -1.15
C ARG A 282 -14.74 -26.75 -1.94
N ALA A 283 -15.28 -27.48 -2.90
CA ALA A 283 -14.50 -28.37 -3.74
C ALA A 283 -13.41 -27.65 -4.55
N GLN A 284 -13.73 -26.47 -5.11
CA GLN A 284 -12.75 -25.66 -5.82
C GLN A 284 -11.64 -25.13 -4.89
N LYS A 285 -11.97 -24.70 -3.67
CA LYS A 285 -10.99 -24.29 -2.64
C LYS A 285 -10.08 -25.45 -2.25
N GLU A 286 -10.61 -26.65 -2.08
CA GLU A 286 -9.84 -27.87 -1.79
C GLU A 286 -8.87 -28.23 -2.92
N ILE A 287 -9.31 -28.14 -4.18
CA ILE A 287 -8.44 -28.36 -5.34
C ILE A 287 -7.31 -27.32 -5.36
N LEU A 288 -7.60 -26.03 -5.20
CA LEU A 288 -6.60 -24.97 -5.18
C LEU A 288 -5.56 -25.21 -4.07
N CYS A 289 -6.03 -25.47 -2.85
CA CYS A 289 -5.17 -25.76 -1.71
C CYS A 289 -4.33 -27.02 -1.93
N SER A 290 -4.91 -28.09 -2.49
CA SER A 290 -4.19 -29.33 -2.81
C SER A 290 -3.09 -29.09 -3.85
N VAL A 291 -3.36 -28.30 -4.91
CA VAL A 291 -2.34 -27.97 -5.92
C VAL A 291 -1.17 -27.24 -5.25
N ILE A 292 -1.45 -26.23 -4.43
CA ILE A 292 -0.41 -25.44 -3.75
C ILE A 292 0.35 -26.29 -2.72
N GLN A 293 -0.34 -27.18 -1.97
CA GLN A 293 0.27 -28.08 -0.99
C GLN A 293 1.23 -29.09 -1.63
N ASN A 294 0.88 -29.61 -2.81
CA ASN A 294 1.68 -30.59 -3.51
C ASN A 294 2.75 -29.98 -4.43
N LEU A 295 2.80 -28.66 -4.50
CA LEU A 295 3.78 -27.96 -5.34
C LEU A 295 5.20 -28.18 -4.82
N ARG A 296 6.10 -28.56 -5.73
CA ARG A 296 7.54 -28.66 -5.50
C ARG A 296 8.23 -27.59 -6.31
N THR A 297 8.79 -26.59 -5.65
CA THR A 297 9.62 -25.58 -6.29
C THR A 297 11.09 -26.01 -6.29
N PRO A 298 11.91 -25.60 -7.28
CA PRO A 298 13.35 -25.81 -7.25
C PRO A 298 13.99 -25.19 -6.00
N ASP A 299 15.11 -25.75 -5.56
CA ASP A 299 15.86 -25.22 -4.42
C ASP A 299 16.25 -23.77 -4.64
N GLY A 300 16.03 -22.91 -3.65
CA GLY A 300 16.36 -21.49 -3.69
C GLY A 300 15.36 -20.61 -4.48
N TYR A 301 14.33 -21.20 -5.12
CA TYR A 301 13.33 -20.46 -5.88
C TYR A 301 12.27 -19.82 -4.97
N ALA A 302 11.75 -20.58 -4.02
CA ALA A 302 10.79 -20.12 -3.03
C ALA A 302 11.01 -20.82 -1.68
N SER A 303 10.40 -20.32 -0.62
CA SER A 303 10.30 -21.08 0.61
C SER A 303 9.35 -22.29 0.39
N ASN A 304 9.26 -23.16 1.39
CA ASN A 304 8.30 -24.28 1.32
C ASN A 304 6.87 -23.76 1.53
N ILE A 305 6.24 -23.24 0.45
CA ILE A 305 4.89 -22.69 0.46
C ILE A 305 3.86 -23.75 0.89
N SER A 306 4.12 -25.04 0.62
CA SER A 306 3.20 -26.13 0.96
C SER A 306 2.86 -26.18 2.46
N ARG A 307 3.81 -25.81 3.34
CA ARG A 307 3.58 -25.74 4.79
C ARG A 307 2.62 -24.64 5.23
N CYS A 308 2.39 -23.64 4.37
CA CYS A 308 1.48 -22.53 4.63
C CYS A 308 0.01 -22.90 4.37
N VAL A 309 -0.23 -24.07 3.76
CA VAL A 309 -1.57 -24.53 3.38
C VAL A 309 -2.23 -25.28 4.53
N ASN A 310 -3.41 -24.83 4.95
CA ASN A 310 -4.30 -25.55 5.85
C ASN A 310 -5.46 -26.17 5.03
N MET A 311 -5.40 -27.47 4.79
CA MET A 311 -6.41 -28.19 4.00
C MET A 311 -7.77 -28.27 4.71
N LYS A 312 -7.80 -28.33 6.04
CA LYS A 312 -9.04 -28.43 6.82
C LYS A 312 -9.91 -27.19 6.60
N ASP A 313 -9.31 -26.02 6.67
CA ASP A 313 -10.01 -24.74 6.58
C ASP A 313 -9.88 -24.09 5.19
N CYS A 314 -9.14 -24.72 4.27
CA CYS A 314 -8.78 -24.18 2.94
C CYS A 314 -8.22 -22.74 3.04
N THR A 315 -7.19 -22.56 3.86
CA THR A 315 -6.55 -21.26 4.09
C THR A 315 -5.05 -21.33 3.85
N LEU A 316 -4.45 -20.18 3.54
CA LEU A 316 -3.01 -20.00 3.48
C LEU A 316 -2.58 -19.03 4.60
N ASN A 317 -1.60 -19.45 5.41
CA ASN A 317 -1.12 -18.68 6.54
C ASN A 317 0.41 -18.74 6.63
N GLY A 318 1.01 -17.60 7.06
CA GLY A 318 2.45 -17.54 7.29
C GLY A 318 3.30 -17.43 6.02
N LEU A 319 2.72 -16.97 4.90
CA LEU A 319 3.46 -16.60 3.70
C LEU A 319 4.41 -15.43 4.01
N LYS A 320 5.61 -15.50 3.44
CA LYS A 320 6.56 -14.37 3.42
C LYS A 320 6.34 -13.53 2.18
N SER A 321 6.80 -12.30 2.16
CA SER A 321 6.66 -11.40 1.00
C SER A 321 7.16 -12.02 -0.31
N HIS A 322 8.25 -12.81 -0.25
CA HIS A 322 8.75 -13.52 -1.43
C HIS A 322 7.85 -14.70 -1.85
N ASP A 323 7.19 -15.35 -0.91
CA ASP A 323 6.23 -16.41 -1.22
C ASP A 323 5.00 -15.84 -1.94
N ASP A 324 4.52 -14.65 -1.53
CA ASP A 324 3.44 -13.93 -2.20
C ASP A 324 3.82 -13.53 -3.64
N HIS A 325 5.07 -13.09 -3.85
CA HIS A 325 5.62 -12.79 -5.16
C HIS A 325 5.58 -14.01 -6.10
N VAL A 326 6.14 -15.15 -5.66
CA VAL A 326 6.13 -16.39 -6.44
C VAL A 326 4.70 -16.91 -6.64
N LEU A 327 3.87 -16.82 -5.59
CA LEU A 327 2.48 -17.26 -5.65
C LEU A 327 1.68 -16.48 -6.68
N LEU A 328 1.76 -15.15 -6.68
CA LEU A 328 1.00 -14.31 -7.61
C LEU A 328 1.49 -14.43 -9.04
N GLN A 329 2.81 -14.41 -9.25
CA GLN A 329 3.38 -14.37 -10.60
C GLN A 329 3.37 -15.72 -11.30
N ASP A 330 3.62 -16.82 -10.58
CA ASP A 330 3.88 -18.12 -11.20
C ASP A 330 2.86 -19.18 -10.83
N ILE A 331 2.50 -19.30 -9.56
CA ILE A 331 1.72 -20.43 -9.07
C ILE A 331 0.22 -20.21 -9.29
N LEU A 332 -0.30 -19.05 -8.89
CA LEU A 332 -1.75 -18.79 -8.87
C LEU A 332 -2.38 -18.89 -10.27
N PRO A 333 -1.77 -18.36 -11.36
CA PRO A 333 -2.31 -18.51 -12.71
C PRO A 333 -2.42 -19.95 -13.17
N VAL A 334 -1.50 -20.83 -12.72
CA VAL A 334 -1.51 -22.26 -13.06
C VAL A 334 -2.49 -23.03 -12.17
N ALA A 335 -2.44 -22.81 -10.87
CA ALA A 335 -3.26 -23.51 -9.89
C ALA A 335 -4.77 -23.25 -10.10
N LEU A 336 -5.15 -22.01 -10.42
CA LEU A 336 -6.54 -21.65 -10.71
C LEU A 336 -7.11 -22.32 -11.96
N ARG A 337 -6.27 -22.76 -12.92
CA ARG A 337 -6.74 -23.53 -14.08
C ARG A 337 -7.40 -24.84 -13.69
N SER A 338 -6.94 -25.45 -12.59
CA SER A 338 -7.46 -26.74 -12.11
C SER A 338 -8.81 -26.61 -11.39
N CYS A 339 -9.11 -25.45 -10.79
CA CYS A 339 -10.33 -25.23 -10.00
C CYS A 339 -11.27 -24.16 -10.58
N TYR A 340 -10.85 -23.47 -11.58
CA TYR A 340 -11.52 -22.48 -12.44
C TYR A 340 -12.75 -21.77 -11.83
N PRO A 341 -12.56 -20.63 -11.15
CA PRO A 341 -13.68 -19.87 -10.59
C PRO A 341 -14.54 -19.20 -11.68
N SER A 342 -13.97 -18.43 -12.58
CA SER A 342 -14.60 -17.83 -13.79
C SER A 342 -13.56 -17.40 -14.80
N LYS A 343 -13.99 -17.19 -16.07
CA LYS A 343 -13.11 -16.70 -17.14
C LYS A 343 -12.57 -15.30 -16.86
N GLU A 344 -13.41 -14.45 -16.30
CA GLU A 344 -13.08 -13.07 -15.98
C GLU A 344 -12.03 -13.00 -14.87
N VAL A 345 -12.20 -13.76 -13.80
CA VAL A 345 -11.22 -13.84 -12.71
C VAL A 345 -9.90 -14.41 -13.18
N MET A 346 -9.95 -15.49 -14.00
CA MET A 346 -8.75 -16.07 -14.60
C MET A 346 -7.99 -15.05 -15.45
N LYS A 347 -8.71 -14.30 -16.29
CA LYS A 347 -8.11 -13.23 -17.11
C LYS A 347 -7.38 -12.21 -16.22
N ILE A 348 -8.03 -11.74 -15.18
CA ILE A 348 -7.46 -10.74 -14.25
C ILE A 348 -6.20 -11.28 -13.57
N VAL A 349 -6.23 -12.51 -13.05
CA VAL A 349 -5.07 -13.10 -12.39
C VAL A 349 -3.89 -13.25 -13.35
N VAL A 350 -4.12 -13.71 -14.57
CA VAL A 350 -3.07 -13.81 -15.60
C VAL A 350 -2.51 -12.44 -15.97
N GLN A 351 -3.36 -11.43 -16.13
CA GLN A 351 -2.93 -10.06 -16.44
C GLN A 351 -2.09 -9.47 -15.29
N LEU A 352 -2.49 -9.68 -14.03
CA LEU A 352 -1.70 -9.22 -12.86
C LEU A 352 -0.37 -9.95 -12.74
N ALA A 353 -0.35 -11.27 -12.95
CA ALA A 353 0.87 -12.05 -12.97
C ALA A 353 1.87 -11.51 -14.02
N ASN A 354 1.38 -11.28 -15.24
CA ASN A 354 2.19 -10.71 -16.31
C ASN A 354 2.66 -9.28 -15.99
N PHE A 355 1.77 -8.46 -15.41
CA PHE A 355 2.12 -7.10 -14.99
C PHE A 355 3.29 -7.10 -14.01
N PHE A 356 3.20 -7.87 -12.92
CA PHE A 356 4.29 -7.91 -11.93
C PHE A 356 5.55 -8.58 -12.47
N LYS A 357 5.45 -9.60 -13.32
CA LYS A 357 6.61 -10.20 -14.01
C LYS A 357 7.38 -9.18 -14.85
N MET A 358 6.66 -8.42 -15.67
CA MET A 358 7.28 -7.39 -16.52
C MET A 358 7.84 -6.24 -15.68
N LEU A 359 7.08 -5.78 -14.68
CA LEU A 359 7.47 -4.70 -13.80
C LEU A 359 8.74 -5.02 -12.99
N CYS A 360 8.84 -6.26 -12.48
CA CYS A 360 9.95 -6.74 -11.66
C CYS A 360 11.11 -7.34 -12.49
N SER A 361 11.06 -7.27 -13.82
CA SER A 361 12.13 -7.79 -14.67
C SER A 361 13.44 -7.04 -14.46
N LYS A 362 14.58 -7.76 -14.61
CA LYS A 362 15.94 -7.19 -14.42
C LYS A 362 16.30 -6.18 -15.50
N VAL A 363 15.78 -6.39 -16.69
CA VAL A 363 15.95 -5.51 -17.85
C VAL A 363 14.57 -5.02 -18.24
N VAL A 364 14.41 -3.71 -18.36
CA VAL A 364 13.15 -3.07 -18.70
C VAL A 364 13.30 -2.44 -20.07
N ASP A 365 12.41 -2.82 -20.97
CA ASP A 365 12.27 -2.18 -22.28
C ASP A 365 11.31 -0.99 -22.17
N LEU A 366 11.83 0.20 -22.38
CA LEU A 366 11.04 1.43 -22.30
C LEU A 366 9.87 1.45 -23.30
N SER A 367 10.03 0.82 -24.46
CA SER A 367 8.98 0.75 -25.50
C SER A 367 7.77 -0.10 -25.08
N GLU A 368 7.96 -1.05 -24.17
CA GLU A 368 6.90 -1.91 -23.65
C GLU A 368 6.17 -1.32 -22.42
N LEU A 369 6.75 -0.29 -21.78
CA LEU A 369 6.17 0.30 -20.57
C LEU A 369 4.83 0.99 -20.83
N ASP A 370 4.63 1.62 -21.98
CA ASP A 370 3.34 2.26 -22.32
C ASP A 370 2.25 1.21 -22.49
N LYS A 371 2.55 0.09 -23.14
CA LYS A 371 1.61 -1.04 -23.26
C LYS A 371 1.31 -1.66 -21.90
N LEU A 372 2.32 -1.74 -21.02
CA LEU A 372 2.16 -2.23 -19.65
C LEU A 372 1.25 -1.31 -18.84
N GLN A 373 1.38 0.01 -19.01
CA GLN A 373 0.51 1.01 -18.39
C GLN A 373 -0.94 0.86 -18.87
N GLU A 374 -1.16 0.74 -20.16
CA GLU A 374 -2.50 0.51 -20.71
C GLU A 374 -3.11 -0.80 -20.18
N SER A 375 -2.31 -1.87 -20.15
CA SER A 375 -2.73 -3.18 -19.65
C SER A 375 -3.16 -3.14 -18.19
N ILE A 376 -2.37 -2.50 -17.29
CA ILE A 376 -2.75 -2.42 -15.87
C ILE A 376 -3.99 -1.57 -15.65
N VAL A 377 -4.15 -0.47 -16.39
CA VAL A 377 -5.35 0.36 -16.33
C VAL A 377 -6.60 -0.45 -16.71
N MET A 378 -6.53 -1.20 -17.82
CA MET A 378 -7.63 -2.08 -18.23
C MET A 378 -7.91 -3.16 -17.18
N THR A 379 -6.87 -3.78 -16.63
CA THR A 379 -6.99 -4.80 -15.59
C THR A 379 -7.68 -4.25 -14.34
N LEU A 380 -7.28 -3.06 -13.87
CA LEU A 380 -7.91 -2.39 -12.73
C LEU A 380 -9.39 -2.06 -13.01
N CYS A 381 -9.72 -1.63 -14.23
CA CYS A 381 -11.11 -1.41 -14.63
C CYS A 381 -11.92 -2.72 -14.69
N ASP A 382 -11.34 -3.80 -15.22
CA ASP A 382 -11.97 -5.13 -15.22
C ASP A 382 -12.20 -5.62 -13.78
N MET A 383 -11.24 -5.38 -12.88
CA MET A 383 -11.39 -5.67 -11.45
C MET A 383 -12.54 -4.87 -10.81
N GLU A 384 -12.67 -3.56 -11.10
CA GLU A 384 -13.76 -2.73 -10.58
C GLU A 384 -15.15 -3.25 -10.98
N ARG A 385 -15.26 -3.93 -12.14
CA ARG A 385 -16.51 -4.53 -12.60
C ARG A 385 -16.88 -5.82 -11.87
N ILE A 386 -15.87 -6.55 -11.37
CA ILE A 386 -16.05 -7.90 -10.85
C ILE A 386 -16.02 -7.91 -9.31
N PHE A 387 -14.98 -7.31 -8.71
CA PHE A 387 -14.81 -7.32 -7.26
C PHE A 387 -15.63 -6.23 -6.56
N VAL A 388 -16.01 -6.49 -5.32
CA VAL A 388 -16.72 -5.52 -4.48
C VAL A 388 -15.86 -4.29 -4.17
N PRO A 389 -16.44 -3.09 -3.92
CA PRO A 389 -15.68 -1.87 -3.66
C PRO A 389 -14.66 -1.99 -2.53
N SER A 390 -14.95 -2.78 -1.50
CA SER A 390 -14.04 -3.05 -0.37
C SER A 390 -12.73 -3.73 -0.76
N PHE A 391 -12.64 -4.30 -1.97
CA PHE A 391 -11.42 -4.87 -2.52
C PHE A 391 -10.39 -3.80 -2.89
N PHE A 392 -10.83 -2.60 -3.26
CA PHE A 392 -9.99 -1.51 -3.76
C PHE A 392 -9.36 -0.73 -2.62
N THR A 393 -8.40 -1.37 -1.95
CA THR A 393 -7.53 -0.72 -0.96
C THR A 393 -6.57 0.25 -1.66
N VAL A 394 -5.89 1.09 -0.89
CA VAL A 394 -4.86 1.98 -1.45
C VAL A 394 -3.78 1.20 -2.20
N SER A 395 -3.36 0.03 -1.72
CA SER A 395 -2.36 -0.82 -2.40
C SER A 395 -2.81 -1.26 -3.80
N VAL A 396 -4.10 -1.59 -3.99
CA VAL A 396 -4.65 -1.91 -5.31
C VAL A 396 -4.63 -0.69 -6.22
N HIS A 397 -5.00 0.48 -5.71
CA HIS A 397 -4.96 1.72 -6.48
C HIS A 397 -3.53 2.11 -6.89
N LEU A 398 -2.55 1.93 -6.00
CA LEU A 398 -1.18 2.35 -6.26
C LEU A 398 -0.53 1.63 -7.46
N MET A 399 -1.03 0.47 -7.88
CA MET A 399 -0.54 -0.23 -9.08
C MET A 399 -0.56 0.65 -10.33
N VAL A 400 -1.49 1.60 -10.45
CA VAL A 400 -1.60 2.49 -11.61
C VAL A 400 -0.41 3.43 -11.78
N HIS A 401 0.36 3.66 -10.70
CA HIS A 401 1.51 4.57 -10.69
C HIS A 401 2.86 3.87 -10.89
N LEU A 402 2.91 2.53 -10.74
CA LEU A 402 4.18 1.80 -10.71
C LEU A 402 4.96 1.85 -12.02
N VAL A 403 4.27 1.88 -13.15
CA VAL A 403 4.95 1.96 -14.47
C VAL A 403 5.65 3.30 -14.63
N GLU A 404 5.01 4.39 -14.22
CA GLU A 404 5.63 5.72 -14.30
C GLU A 404 6.86 5.82 -13.37
N GLU A 405 6.79 5.19 -12.20
CA GLU A 405 7.96 5.09 -11.32
C GLU A 405 9.11 4.29 -11.95
N VAL A 406 8.80 3.23 -12.72
CA VAL A 406 9.84 2.49 -13.46
C VAL A 406 10.47 3.34 -14.55
N LYS A 407 9.69 4.16 -15.27
CA LYS A 407 10.24 5.11 -16.26
C LYS A 407 11.20 6.11 -15.61
N LEU A 408 10.90 6.57 -14.39
CA LEU A 408 11.71 7.55 -13.67
C LEU A 408 12.91 6.93 -12.94
N GLY A 409 12.72 5.79 -12.29
CA GLY A 409 13.69 5.19 -11.37
C GLY A 409 14.34 3.90 -11.86
N GLY A 410 14.01 3.44 -13.07
CA GLY A 410 14.55 2.20 -13.64
C GLY A 410 14.03 0.94 -12.96
N PRO A 411 14.72 -0.21 -13.13
CA PRO A 411 14.26 -1.51 -12.69
C PRO A 411 13.97 -1.58 -11.19
N VAL A 412 12.85 -2.21 -10.83
CA VAL A 412 12.34 -2.33 -9.45
C VAL A 412 13.36 -2.98 -8.51
N GLN A 413 14.15 -3.94 -8.98
CA GLN A 413 15.14 -4.65 -8.16
C GLN A 413 16.16 -3.76 -7.45
N TYR A 414 16.36 -2.53 -7.90
CA TYR A 414 17.27 -1.55 -7.28
C TYR A 414 16.60 -0.63 -6.26
N ARG A 415 15.28 -0.71 -6.13
CA ARG A 415 14.46 0.20 -5.32
C ARG A 415 13.29 -0.48 -4.61
N TRP A 416 13.45 -1.74 -4.20
CA TRP A 416 12.52 -2.49 -3.36
C TRP A 416 13.14 -2.88 -2.02
N MET A 417 12.30 -3.29 -1.07
CA MET A 417 12.72 -3.55 0.31
C MET A 417 13.40 -4.91 0.53
N TYR A 418 13.36 -5.87 -0.40
CA TYR A 418 13.96 -7.21 -0.21
C TYR A 418 15.40 -7.21 0.31
N PRO A 419 16.35 -6.44 -0.24
CA PRO A 419 17.70 -6.40 0.30
C PRO A 419 17.73 -5.87 1.73
N MET A 420 16.95 -4.83 2.03
CA MET A 420 16.92 -4.16 3.34
C MET A 420 16.35 -5.09 4.42
N GLU A 421 15.23 -5.77 4.14
CA GLU A 421 14.65 -6.75 5.06
C GLU A 421 15.58 -7.93 5.33
N ARG A 422 16.28 -8.40 4.29
CA ARG A 422 17.25 -9.50 4.43
C ARG A 422 18.43 -9.11 5.33
N TYR A 423 18.90 -7.86 5.22
CA TYR A 423 19.92 -7.30 6.10
C TYR A 423 19.40 -7.13 7.53
N ALA A 424 18.22 -6.51 7.71
CA ALA A 424 17.62 -6.32 9.02
C ALA A 424 17.39 -7.64 9.76
N ALA A 425 17.01 -8.71 9.04
CA ALA A 425 16.81 -10.04 9.60
C ALA A 425 18.12 -10.69 10.11
N ALA A 426 19.29 -10.30 9.60
CA ALA A 426 20.59 -10.78 10.08
C ALA A 426 21.00 -10.16 11.42
N PHE A 427 20.40 -9.04 11.81
CA PHE A 427 20.62 -8.38 13.09
C PHE A 427 19.40 -8.62 13.98
N TYR A 428 19.40 -9.67 14.74
CA TYR A 428 18.33 -10.19 15.63
C TYR A 428 17.88 -9.21 16.73
N PHE A 429 17.45 -7.95 16.43
CA PHE A 429 17.01 -7.02 17.46
C PHE A 429 15.92 -6.03 16.98
N ASN A 430 15.14 -5.52 17.94
CA ASN A 430 14.13 -4.46 17.82
C ASN A 430 14.74 -3.08 17.50
N TYR A 431 15.44 -2.96 16.36
CA TYR A 431 16.04 -1.71 15.90
C TYR A 431 15.39 -1.23 14.60
N HIS A 432 15.33 0.07 14.44
CA HIS A 432 15.02 0.67 13.15
C HIS A 432 16.32 0.90 12.37
N PHE A 433 16.39 0.39 11.16
CA PHE A 433 17.57 0.51 10.31
C PHE A 433 17.34 1.54 9.22
N LEU A 434 18.31 2.42 9.01
CA LEU A 434 18.37 3.30 7.86
C LEU A 434 19.53 2.86 6.97
N PHE A 435 19.22 2.39 5.78
CA PHE A 435 20.21 2.03 4.77
C PHE A 435 20.27 3.11 3.69
N LEU A 436 21.49 3.53 3.35
CA LEU A 436 21.75 4.27 2.15
C LEU A 436 22.15 3.31 1.04
N THR A 437 21.50 3.44 -0.10
CA THR A 437 21.92 2.75 -1.31
C THR A 437 22.81 3.67 -2.10
N THR A 438 24.11 3.37 -2.15
CA THR A 438 25.04 4.12 -2.98
C THR A 438 25.12 3.47 -4.36
N TYR A 439 24.84 4.26 -5.39
CA TYR A 439 25.19 3.94 -6.77
C TYR A 439 26.48 4.69 -7.05
N ILE A 440 27.59 3.97 -7.11
CA ILE A 440 28.89 4.46 -7.59
C ILE A 440 29.01 4.07 -9.05
#